data_f756a763c5d4a1cb61e03df2b0176989
#
_entry.id   f756a763c5d4a1cb61e03df2b0176989
#
_cell.length_a   1.000
_cell.length_b   1.000
_cell.length_c   1.000
_cell.angle_alpha   90.00
_cell.angle_beta   90.00
_cell.angle_gamma   90.00
#
_symmetry.space_group_name_H-M   'P 1'
#
loop_
_entity.id
_entity.type
_entity.pdbx_description
1 polymer ?
#
loop_
_entity_poly.entity_id
_entity_poly.type
_entity_poly.pdbx_seq_one_letter_code
_entity_poly.pdbx_strand_id
1 'polypeptide(L)'
;EKIRRTESTFSGVFYQRYVLGDWVVAEGLVYTMFDRAVHIFNDGDLTVDPVAGDMFISIDYGTKNPTSMGLWYVDISGHAWRIRESYYDGRKDGSPRTDEEHYAELERLAGEYTDFIGSVIVDPSAASFIECIRRHGTFRVRKADNDVIDGIRDTQTLLKLGYLHFADTCSDSIREFGLYSWDSKKA
;
A
#
# COMPACT_ATOMS: atom_id res chain seq x y z
N GLU A 1 -16.56 25.96 11.11
CA GLU A 1 -16.88 24.65 10.53
C GLU A 1 -15.73 24.11 9.64
N LYS A 2 -15.17 24.91 8.72
CA LYS A 2 -13.99 24.53 7.89
C LYS A 2 -12.76 24.21 8.75
N ILE A 3 -12.46 24.96 9.80
CA ILE A 3 -11.30 24.76 10.67
C ILE A 3 -11.42 23.43 11.43
N ARG A 4 -12.60 23.12 12.02
CA ARG A 4 -12.82 21.84 12.72
C ARG A 4 -12.69 20.61 11.81
N ARG A 5 -13.08 20.73 10.54
CA ARG A 5 -12.94 19.66 9.56
C ARG A 5 -11.45 19.43 9.19
N THR A 6 -10.67 20.50 9.12
CA THR A 6 -9.22 20.44 8.89
C THR A 6 -8.49 19.81 10.07
N GLU A 7 -8.85 20.15 11.32
CA GLU A 7 -8.26 19.58 12.54
C GLU A 7 -8.48 18.07 12.68
N SER A 8 -9.62 17.54 12.18
CA SER A 8 -9.89 16.11 12.20
C SER A 8 -9.18 15.31 11.09
N THR A 9 -8.71 16.01 10.05
CA THR A 9 -8.10 15.39 8.86
C THR A 9 -6.58 15.25 8.99
N PHE A 10 -5.92 16.17 9.72
CA PHE A 10 -4.48 16.14 9.86
C PHE A 10 -4.05 15.63 11.24
N SER A 11 -2.95 14.88 11.29
CA SER A 11 -2.33 14.41 12.54
C SER A 11 -0.80 14.58 12.50
N GLY A 12 -0.16 14.56 13.67
CA GLY A 12 1.30 14.64 13.80
C GLY A 12 1.91 15.88 13.13
N VAL A 13 2.97 15.67 12.35
CA VAL A 13 3.73 16.72 11.66
C VAL A 13 2.88 17.51 10.66
N PHE A 14 1.91 16.86 10.00
CA PHE A 14 1.01 17.56 9.08
C PHE A 14 0.09 18.53 9.79
N TYR A 15 -0.43 18.17 10.95
CA TYR A 15 -1.22 19.09 11.77
C TYR A 15 -0.40 20.31 12.17
N GLN A 16 0.84 20.09 12.62
CA GLN A 16 1.76 21.17 13.01
C GLN A 16 2.09 22.09 11.83
N ARG A 17 2.44 21.54 10.67
CA ARG A 17 2.81 22.34 9.48
C ARG A 17 1.63 23.05 8.83
N TYR A 18 0.51 22.35 8.60
CA TYR A 18 -0.58 22.87 7.78
C TYR A 18 -1.72 23.52 8.57
N VAL A 19 -1.88 23.17 9.82
CA VAL A 19 -2.93 23.75 10.69
C VAL A 19 -2.35 24.83 11.60
N LEU A 20 -1.22 24.57 12.25
CA LEU A 20 -0.58 25.51 13.18
C LEU A 20 0.43 26.43 12.50
N GLY A 21 0.90 26.12 11.28
CA GLY A 21 1.90 26.92 10.54
C GLY A 21 3.31 26.80 11.11
N ASP A 22 3.57 25.80 11.96
CA ASP A 22 4.87 25.64 12.62
C ASP A 22 5.90 25.01 11.67
N TRP A 23 7.12 25.53 11.67
CA TRP A 23 8.27 24.89 11.06
C TRP A 23 8.77 23.77 11.98
N VAL A 24 8.22 22.56 11.78
CA VAL A 24 8.63 21.37 12.55
C VAL A 24 9.50 20.50 11.68
N VAL A 25 10.70 20.15 12.17
CA VAL A 25 11.52 19.08 11.60
C VAL A 25 10.77 17.76 11.83
N ALA A 26 10.50 17.05 10.76
CA ALA A 26 9.83 15.77 10.88
C ALA A 26 10.83 14.72 11.38
N GLU A 27 10.84 14.46 12.67
CA GLU A 27 11.61 13.39 13.31
C GLU A 27 10.67 12.27 13.74
N GLY A 28 11.12 11.01 13.55
CA GLY A 28 10.38 9.84 13.98
C GLY A 28 9.51 9.19 12.91
N LEU A 29 8.69 8.22 13.34
CA LEU A 29 7.86 7.40 12.46
C LEU A 29 6.77 8.22 11.76
N VAL A 30 6.53 7.88 10.49
CA VAL A 30 5.47 8.50 9.67
C VAL A 30 4.09 8.03 10.12
N TYR A 31 3.94 6.75 10.47
CA TYR A 31 2.66 6.11 10.77
C TYR A 31 2.53 5.75 12.24
N THR A 32 2.64 6.75 13.12
CA THR A 32 2.53 6.56 14.59
C THR A 32 1.16 6.06 15.06
N MET A 33 0.13 6.17 14.22
CA MET A 33 -1.23 5.69 14.49
C MET A 33 -1.43 4.19 14.16
N PHE A 34 -0.43 3.54 13.57
CA PHE A 34 -0.52 2.10 13.31
C PHE A 34 -0.54 1.32 14.62
N ASP A 35 -1.65 0.66 14.90
CA ASP A 35 -1.84 -0.19 16.07
C ASP A 35 -2.11 -1.63 15.62
N ARG A 36 -1.26 -2.56 16.08
CA ARG A 36 -1.37 -3.98 15.73
C ARG A 36 -2.71 -4.61 16.14
N ALA A 37 -3.27 -4.16 17.25
CA ALA A 37 -4.54 -4.68 17.74
C ALA A 37 -5.75 -4.22 16.91
N VAL A 38 -5.62 -3.12 16.17
CA VAL A 38 -6.68 -2.54 15.33
C VAL A 38 -6.51 -2.92 13.86
N HIS A 39 -5.24 -2.89 13.38
CA HIS A 39 -4.95 -2.93 11.95
C HIS A 39 -4.46 -4.29 11.45
N ILE A 40 -4.25 -5.27 12.35
CA ILE A 40 -3.86 -6.63 11.95
C ILE A 40 -5.00 -7.59 12.28
N PHE A 41 -5.35 -8.44 11.31
CA PHE A 41 -6.30 -9.54 11.49
C PHE A 41 -5.61 -10.87 11.19
N ASN A 42 -6.11 -11.96 11.79
CA ASN A 42 -5.59 -13.29 11.46
C ASN A 42 -6.05 -13.71 10.07
N ASP A 43 -5.15 -14.27 9.28
CA ASP A 43 -5.51 -14.83 7.99
C ASP A 43 -6.56 -15.94 8.17
N GLY A 44 -7.66 -15.85 7.44
CA GLY A 44 -8.81 -16.75 7.59
C GLY A 44 -9.95 -16.23 8.47
N ASP A 45 -9.76 -15.18 9.27
CA ASP A 45 -10.86 -14.55 10.04
C ASP A 45 -11.75 -13.66 9.15
N LEU A 46 -11.21 -13.21 7.99
CA LEU A 46 -11.95 -12.39 7.03
C LEU A 46 -12.65 -13.25 5.99
N THR A 47 -13.96 -13.09 5.85
CA THR A 47 -14.69 -13.65 4.71
C THR A 47 -14.63 -12.67 3.54
N VAL A 48 -13.87 -13.02 2.49
CA VAL A 48 -13.79 -12.23 1.27
C VAL A 48 -14.96 -12.59 0.36
N ASP A 49 -15.78 -11.58 0.03
CA ASP A 49 -16.82 -11.68 -0.99
C ASP A 49 -16.43 -10.84 -2.22
N PRO A 50 -15.77 -11.45 -3.21
CA PRO A 50 -15.23 -10.71 -4.36
C PRO A 50 -16.33 -10.19 -5.31
N VAL A 51 -17.58 -10.61 -5.12
CA VAL A 51 -18.74 -10.14 -5.92
C VAL A 51 -19.35 -8.89 -5.28
N ALA A 52 -19.35 -8.81 -3.96
CA ALA A 52 -19.93 -7.69 -3.22
C ALA A 52 -18.96 -6.53 -3.03
N GLY A 53 -17.65 -6.80 -2.98
CA GLY A 53 -16.62 -5.79 -2.78
C GLY A 53 -15.73 -5.61 -4.00
N ASP A 54 -14.77 -4.69 -3.89
CA ASP A 54 -13.80 -4.40 -4.94
C ASP A 54 -12.46 -5.09 -4.64
N MET A 55 -11.80 -5.62 -5.69
CA MET A 55 -10.46 -6.19 -5.56
C MET A 55 -9.46 -5.49 -6.49
N PHE A 56 -8.26 -5.26 -5.97
CA PHE A 56 -7.15 -4.72 -6.77
C PHE A 56 -5.79 -5.22 -6.24
N ILE A 57 -4.76 -5.09 -7.07
CA ILE A 57 -3.37 -5.32 -6.66
C ILE A 57 -2.60 -4.01 -6.76
N SER A 58 -1.88 -3.64 -5.70
CA SER A 58 -0.92 -2.54 -5.72
C SER A 58 0.50 -3.08 -5.84
N ILE A 59 1.33 -2.43 -6.68
CA ILE A 59 2.72 -2.84 -6.92
C ILE A 59 3.65 -1.65 -6.81
N ASP A 60 4.59 -1.73 -5.87
CA ASP A 60 5.79 -0.91 -5.84
C ASP A 60 6.92 -1.72 -6.48
N TYR A 61 7.30 -1.36 -7.72
CA TYR A 61 8.25 -2.11 -8.52
C TYR A 61 9.66 -1.57 -8.37
N GLY A 62 10.52 -2.34 -7.72
CA GLY A 62 11.91 -1.98 -7.51
C GLY A 62 12.88 -2.78 -8.38
N THR A 63 13.72 -2.10 -9.17
CA THR A 63 14.85 -2.73 -9.89
C THR A 63 16.08 -2.90 -9.04
N LYS A 64 16.35 -1.93 -8.16
CA LYS A 64 17.45 -1.93 -7.17
C LYS A 64 16.95 -2.07 -5.74
N ASN A 65 15.74 -1.66 -5.49
CA ASN A 65 15.01 -1.79 -4.23
C ASN A 65 14.09 -3.01 -4.30
N PRO A 66 13.57 -3.49 -3.18
CA PRO A 66 12.60 -4.57 -3.19
C PRO A 66 11.37 -4.25 -4.04
N THR A 67 10.80 -5.28 -4.67
CA THR A 67 9.47 -5.21 -5.27
C THR A 67 8.45 -5.68 -4.25
N SER A 68 7.43 -4.89 -3.99
CA SER A 68 6.31 -5.23 -3.10
C SER A 68 5.01 -5.27 -3.90
N MET A 69 4.25 -6.35 -3.74
CA MET A 69 2.92 -6.51 -4.32
C MET A 69 1.93 -6.81 -3.20
N GLY A 70 0.75 -6.20 -3.25
CA GLY A 70 -0.31 -6.44 -2.28
C GLY A 70 -1.63 -6.68 -2.95
N LEU A 71 -2.30 -7.79 -2.60
CA LEU A 71 -3.67 -8.06 -2.98
C LEU A 71 -4.61 -7.46 -1.95
N TRP A 72 -5.51 -6.62 -2.40
CA TRP A 72 -6.44 -5.87 -1.59
C TRP A 72 -7.88 -6.25 -1.88
N TYR A 73 -8.67 -6.31 -0.83
CA TYR A 73 -10.11 -6.38 -0.86
C TYR A 73 -10.70 -5.14 -0.17
N VAL A 74 -11.63 -4.46 -0.82
CA VAL A 74 -12.37 -3.34 -0.22
C VAL A 74 -13.80 -3.78 -0.05
N ASP A 75 -14.26 -3.85 1.20
CA ASP A 75 -15.62 -4.28 1.51
C ASP A 75 -16.66 -3.17 1.25
N ILE A 76 -17.93 -3.53 1.30
CA ILE A 76 -19.07 -2.61 1.09
C ILE A 76 -19.14 -1.45 2.09
N SER A 77 -18.43 -1.55 3.22
CA SER A 77 -18.32 -0.50 4.25
C SER A 77 -17.15 0.43 4.00
N GLY A 78 -16.32 0.14 2.98
CA GLY A 78 -15.15 0.92 2.59
C GLY A 78 -13.88 0.59 3.38
N HIS A 79 -13.87 -0.50 4.16
CA HIS A 79 -12.64 -0.98 4.79
C HIS A 79 -11.77 -1.67 3.74
N ALA A 80 -10.48 -1.33 3.71
CA ALA A 80 -9.49 -1.91 2.82
C ALA A 80 -8.65 -2.95 3.58
N TRP A 81 -8.64 -4.16 3.07
CA TRP A 81 -7.99 -5.33 3.65
C TRP A 81 -6.88 -5.82 2.74
N ARG A 82 -5.62 -5.71 3.18
CA ARG A 82 -4.50 -6.36 2.48
C ARG A 82 -4.47 -7.83 2.87
N ILE A 83 -5.01 -8.67 2.00
CA ILE A 83 -5.22 -10.10 2.29
C ILE A 83 -4.03 -10.98 1.91
N ARG A 84 -3.18 -10.52 0.99
CA ARG A 84 -1.94 -11.21 0.60
C ARG A 84 -0.87 -10.21 0.24
N GLU A 85 0.38 -10.61 0.43
CA GLU A 85 1.53 -9.87 -0.08
C GLU A 85 2.57 -10.78 -0.73
N SER A 86 3.34 -10.20 -1.64
CA SER A 86 4.60 -10.73 -2.11
C SER A 86 5.66 -9.63 -1.98
N TYR A 87 6.79 -9.99 -1.39
CA TYR A 87 7.92 -9.10 -1.19
C TYR A 87 9.18 -9.79 -1.69
N TYR A 88 9.89 -9.16 -2.61
CA TYR A 88 11.11 -9.69 -3.19
C TYR A 88 12.25 -8.67 -3.17
N ASP A 89 13.34 -8.98 -2.47
CA ASP A 89 14.56 -8.16 -2.42
C ASP A 89 15.70 -8.89 -3.15
N GLY A 90 15.89 -8.59 -4.43
CA GLY A 90 16.92 -9.23 -5.25
C GLY A 90 18.35 -9.14 -4.72
N ARG A 91 18.64 -8.21 -3.79
CA ARG A 91 19.95 -8.15 -3.12
C ARG A 91 20.11 -9.22 -2.05
N LYS A 92 19.01 -9.63 -1.40
CA LYS A 92 19.00 -10.68 -0.37
C LYS A 92 18.73 -12.05 -0.98
N ASP A 93 17.89 -12.09 -2.01
CA ASP A 93 17.38 -13.33 -2.61
C ASP A 93 18.24 -13.84 -3.77
N GLY A 94 19.36 -13.19 -4.05
CA GLY A 94 20.44 -13.69 -4.92
C GLY A 94 20.54 -13.08 -6.30
N SER A 95 19.46 -12.65 -6.94
CA SER A 95 19.50 -11.97 -8.24
C SER A 95 18.25 -11.13 -8.51
N PRO A 96 18.34 -10.05 -9.31
CA PRO A 96 17.15 -9.36 -9.77
C PRO A 96 16.25 -10.29 -10.59
N ARG A 97 14.94 -10.21 -10.36
CA ARG A 97 13.95 -10.87 -11.20
C ARG A 97 13.70 -10.09 -12.49
N THR A 98 13.39 -10.81 -13.55
CA THR A 98 12.89 -10.25 -14.82
C THR A 98 11.42 -9.82 -14.67
N ASP A 99 10.93 -9.01 -15.62
CA ASP A 99 9.51 -8.63 -15.67
C ASP A 99 8.59 -9.86 -15.78
N GLU A 100 9.00 -10.91 -16.53
CA GLU A 100 8.22 -12.15 -16.65
C GLU A 100 8.17 -12.94 -15.33
N GLU A 101 9.25 -12.98 -14.56
CA GLU A 101 9.27 -13.63 -13.24
C GLU A 101 8.39 -12.85 -12.23
N HIS A 102 8.39 -11.53 -12.31
CA HIS A 102 7.46 -10.69 -11.52
C HIS A 102 6.02 -10.87 -11.97
N TYR A 103 5.78 -11.07 -13.27
CA TYR A 103 4.44 -11.34 -13.78
C TYR A 103 3.91 -12.70 -13.30
N ALA A 104 4.74 -13.74 -13.33
CA ALA A 104 4.36 -15.05 -12.77
C ALA A 104 4.02 -14.95 -11.26
N GLU A 105 4.75 -14.11 -10.53
CA GLU A 105 4.44 -13.84 -9.12
C GLU A 105 3.13 -13.07 -8.93
N LEU A 106 2.82 -12.13 -9.82
CA LEU A 106 1.54 -11.41 -9.86
C LEU A 106 0.37 -12.39 -10.06
N GLU A 107 0.49 -13.33 -11.01
CA GLU A 107 -0.52 -14.37 -11.23
C GLU A 107 -0.69 -15.27 -10.01
N ARG A 108 0.42 -15.68 -9.38
CA ARG A 108 0.39 -16.48 -8.15
C ARG A 108 -0.29 -15.74 -6.99
N LEU A 109 -0.01 -14.43 -6.84
CA LEU A 109 -0.62 -13.59 -5.81
C LEU A 109 -2.13 -13.43 -6.02
N ALA A 110 -2.55 -13.22 -7.28
CA ALA A 110 -3.95 -13.12 -7.66
C ALA A 110 -4.72 -14.43 -7.38
N GLY A 111 -4.14 -15.56 -7.78
CA GLY A 111 -4.69 -16.89 -7.53
C GLY A 111 -6.14 -17.02 -7.95
N GLU A 112 -7.00 -17.52 -7.05
CA GLU A 112 -8.43 -17.72 -7.27
C GLU A 112 -9.22 -16.42 -7.48
N TYR A 113 -8.64 -15.26 -7.16
CA TYR A 113 -9.30 -13.96 -7.34
C TYR A 113 -9.02 -13.30 -8.68
N THR A 114 -8.28 -13.95 -9.59
CA THR A 114 -7.85 -13.37 -10.87
C THR A 114 -8.98 -12.69 -11.64
N ASP A 115 -10.14 -13.33 -11.75
CA ASP A 115 -11.30 -12.83 -12.50
C ASP A 115 -12.03 -11.66 -11.80
N PHE A 116 -11.75 -11.44 -10.52
CA PHE A 116 -12.37 -10.38 -9.72
C PHE A 116 -11.49 -9.14 -9.57
N ILE A 117 -10.22 -9.21 -10.02
CA ILE A 117 -9.30 -8.07 -9.91
C ILE A 117 -9.67 -6.98 -10.92
N GLY A 118 -10.25 -5.89 -10.43
CA GLY A 118 -10.66 -4.76 -11.24
C GLY A 118 -9.47 -4.01 -11.88
N SER A 119 -8.33 -3.96 -11.19
CA SER A 119 -7.11 -3.34 -11.73
C SER A 119 -5.85 -3.74 -10.95
N VAL A 120 -4.71 -3.71 -11.66
CA VAL A 120 -3.35 -3.74 -11.08
C VAL A 120 -2.78 -2.33 -11.15
N ILE A 121 -2.46 -1.76 -9.99
CA ILE A 121 -1.97 -0.37 -9.85
C ILE A 121 -0.45 -0.43 -9.67
N VAL A 122 0.29 0.20 -10.59
CA VAL A 122 1.75 0.11 -10.67
C VAL A 122 2.35 1.51 -10.73
N ASP A 123 3.51 1.69 -10.07
CA ASP A 123 4.29 2.93 -10.20
C ASP A 123 4.55 3.27 -11.67
N PRO A 124 4.28 4.50 -12.12
CA PRO A 124 4.48 4.93 -13.52
C PRO A 124 5.92 4.75 -14.03
N SER A 125 6.92 4.73 -13.14
CA SER A 125 8.33 4.55 -13.49
C SER A 125 8.65 3.12 -13.96
N ALA A 126 7.81 2.13 -13.62
CA ALA A 126 7.95 0.73 -13.99
C ALA A 126 7.46 0.43 -15.42
N ALA A 127 7.90 1.21 -16.40
CA ALA A 127 7.36 1.18 -17.77
C ALA A 127 7.47 -0.19 -18.44
N SER A 128 8.58 -0.91 -18.24
CA SER A 128 8.80 -2.26 -18.81
C SER A 128 7.85 -3.28 -18.22
N PHE A 129 7.66 -3.26 -16.91
CA PHE A 129 6.75 -4.17 -16.23
C PHE A 129 5.28 -3.88 -16.56
N ILE A 130 4.90 -2.60 -16.65
CA ILE A 130 3.57 -2.20 -17.13
C ILE A 130 3.28 -2.75 -18.52
N GLU A 131 4.27 -2.70 -19.43
CA GLU A 131 4.14 -3.23 -20.78
C GLU A 131 4.10 -4.77 -20.79
N CYS A 132 4.84 -5.42 -19.90
CA CYS A 132 4.77 -6.87 -19.68
C CYS A 132 3.34 -7.29 -19.30
N ILE A 133 2.74 -6.67 -18.28
CA ILE A 133 1.36 -6.95 -17.84
C ILE A 133 0.36 -6.74 -19.00
N ARG A 134 0.52 -5.67 -19.77
CA ARG A 134 -0.37 -5.38 -20.91
C ARG A 134 -0.31 -6.42 -22.02
N ARG A 135 0.89 -6.92 -22.31
CA ARG A 135 1.08 -7.98 -23.34
C ARG A 135 0.44 -9.28 -22.96
N HIS A 136 0.48 -9.66 -21.69
CA HIS A 136 -0.23 -10.84 -21.21
C HIS A 136 -1.75 -10.70 -21.29
N GLY A 137 -2.28 -9.50 -21.04
CA GLY A 137 -3.69 -9.19 -21.25
C GLY A 137 -4.66 -9.69 -20.17
N THR A 138 -4.19 -10.42 -19.15
CA THR A 138 -5.03 -10.94 -18.06
C THR A 138 -5.54 -9.82 -17.16
N PHE A 139 -4.67 -8.85 -16.85
CA PHE A 139 -4.98 -7.81 -15.89
C PHE A 139 -5.08 -6.42 -16.56
N ARG A 140 -6.05 -5.64 -16.12
CA ARG A 140 -6.14 -4.22 -16.46
C ARG A 140 -5.13 -3.44 -15.61
N VAL A 141 -4.08 -2.88 -16.23
CA VAL A 141 -3.08 -2.09 -15.51
C VAL A 141 -3.45 -0.60 -15.48
N ARG A 142 -3.30 0.01 -14.31
CA ARG A 142 -3.41 1.46 -14.07
C ARG A 142 -2.10 1.98 -13.48
N LYS A 143 -1.75 3.21 -13.83
CA LYS A 143 -0.63 3.90 -13.20
C LYS A 143 -1.06 4.45 -11.84
N ALA A 144 -0.21 4.31 -10.83
CA ALA A 144 -0.39 4.93 -9.53
C ALA A 144 -0.33 6.46 -9.65
N ASP A 145 -1.02 7.15 -8.74
CA ASP A 145 -0.75 8.54 -8.45
C ASP A 145 0.46 8.58 -7.50
N ASN A 146 1.52 9.30 -7.89
CA ASN A 146 2.79 9.32 -7.17
C ASN A 146 2.97 10.56 -6.31
N ASP A 147 1.90 11.26 -5.92
CA ASP A 147 2.03 12.29 -4.88
C ASP A 147 2.28 11.64 -3.52
N VAL A 148 3.56 11.61 -3.13
CA VAL A 148 4.03 10.96 -1.90
C VAL A 148 3.38 11.58 -0.66
N ILE A 149 3.25 12.90 -0.63
CA ILE A 149 2.74 13.62 0.54
C ILE A 149 1.24 13.36 0.71
N ASP A 150 0.49 13.40 -0.39
CA ASP A 150 -0.94 13.10 -0.37
C ASP A 150 -1.18 11.62 -0.03
N GLY A 151 -0.39 10.71 -0.59
CA GLY A 151 -0.46 9.28 -0.27
C GLY A 151 -0.18 8.97 1.21
N ILE A 152 0.82 9.63 1.81
CA ILE A 152 1.10 9.50 3.25
C ILE A 152 -0.09 10.00 4.07
N ARG A 153 -0.62 11.18 3.75
CA ARG A 153 -1.76 11.79 4.46
C ARG A 153 -3.01 10.91 4.40
N ASP A 154 -3.32 10.38 3.22
CA ASP A 154 -4.48 9.53 3.03
C ASP A 154 -4.33 8.21 3.79
N THR A 155 -3.15 7.60 3.76
CA THR A 155 -2.83 6.41 4.56
C THR A 155 -2.96 6.67 6.06
N GLN A 156 -2.42 7.81 6.55
CA GLN A 156 -2.58 8.21 7.95
C GLN A 156 -4.06 8.37 8.35
N THR A 157 -4.86 8.95 7.45
CA THR A 157 -6.29 9.14 7.68
C THR A 157 -7.02 7.80 7.77
N LEU A 158 -6.77 6.89 6.83
CA LEU A 158 -7.38 5.56 6.83
C LEU A 158 -6.99 4.74 8.06
N LEU A 159 -5.71 4.78 8.47
CA LEU A 159 -5.25 4.14 9.70
C LEU A 159 -5.95 4.74 10.93
N LYS A 160 -5.98 6.07 11.06
CA LYS A 160 -6.62 6.74 12.19
C LYS A 160 -8.11 6.43 12.34
N LEU A 161 -8.79 6.23 11.21
CA LEU A 161 -10.21 5.87 11.18
C LEU A 161 -10.46 4.36 11.31
N GLY A 162 -9.41 3.52 11.31
CA GLY A 162 -9.54 2.08 11.37
C GLY A 162 -10.08 1.45 10.09
N TYR A 163 -9.87 2.07 8.93
CA TYR A 163 -10.32 1.55 7.63
C TYR A 163 -9.27 0.75 6.88
N LEU A 164 -8.03 0.66 7.39
CA LEU A 164 -6.93 -0.02 6.72
C LEU A 164 -6.45 -1.20 7.55
N HIS A 165 -6.49 -2.41 6.98
CA HIS A 165 -6.17 -3.65 7.67
C HIS A 165 -5.21 -4.53 6.88
N PHE A 166 -4.44 -5.35 7.60
CA PHE A 166 -3.41 -6.23 7.05
C PHE A 166 -3.56 -7.63 7.64
N ALA A 167 -3.56 -8.67 6.80
CA ALA A 167 -3.44 -10.03 7.30
C ALA A 167 -2.13 -10.19 8.07
N ASP A 168 -2.11 -10.98 9.12
CA ASP A 168 -0.92 -11.29 9.92
C ASP A 168 0.21 -11.92 9.09
N THR A 169 -0.14 -12.54 7.96
CA THR A 169 0.76 -13.07 6.94
C THR A 169 1.45 -11.98 6.10
N CYS A 170 0.94 -10.73 6.08
CA CYS A 170 1.56 -9.58 5.42
C CYS A 170 2.71 -9.00 6.26
N SER A 171 3.70 -9.84 6.58
CA SER A 171 4.76 -9.55 7.56
C SER A 171 5.67 -8.40 7.14
N ASP A 172 5.93 -8.24 5.84
CA ASP A 172 6.80 -7.19 5.31
C ASP A 172 6.12 -5.83 5.39
N SER A 173 4.85 -5.72 5.00
CA SER A 173 4.06 -4.49 5.18
C SER A 173 3.98 -4.08 6.64
N ILE A 174 3.68 -5.03 7.53
CA ILE A 174 3.58 -4.78 8.97
C ILE A 174 4.92 -4.29 9.55
N ARG A 175 6.05 -4.87 9.10
CA ARG A 175 7.39 -4.43 9.48
C ARG A 175 7.68 -3.00 9.03
N GLU A 176 7.33 -2.65 7.79
CA GLU A 176 7.61 -1.35 7.21
C GLU A 176 6.92 -0.20 7.97
N PHE A 177 5.72 -0.40 8.53
CA PHE A 177 5.08 0.60 9.38
C PHE A 177 5.92 1.00 10.60
N GLY A 178 6.72 0.09 11.13
CA GLY A 178 7.64 0.35 12.24
C GLY A 178 8.97 0.98 11.83
N LEU A 179 9.27 1.04 10.54
CA LEU A 179 10.56 1.51 10.01
C LEU A 179 10.43 2.81 9.21
N TYR A 180 9.27 3.06 8.61
CA TYR A 180 9.07 4.22 7.74
C TYR A 180 9.09 5.52 8.55
N SER A 181 10.16 6.28 8.37
CA SER A 181 10.43 7.48 9.14
C SER A 181 10.69 8.68 8.23
N TRP A 182 10.48 9.86 8.77
CA TRP A 182 10.81 11.10 8.09
C TRP A 182 12.33 11.23 7.91
N ASP A 183 12.75 11.69 6.72
CA ASP A 183 14.15 12.00 6.46
C ASP A 183 14.48 13.39 7.00
N SER A 184 15.21 13.44 8.14
CA SER A 184 15.62 14.68 8.78
C SER A 184 16.56 15.56 7.93
N LYS A 185 17.14 15.00 6.82
CA LYS A 185 18.03 15.72 5.92
C LYS A 185 17.32 16.43 4.77
N LYS A 186 16.02 16.19 4.57
CA LYS A 186 15.20 16.77 3.50
C LYS A 186 14.10 17.71 4.02
N ALA A 187 14.19 18.11 5.26
CA ALA A 187 13.27 19.05 5.89
C ALA A 187 13.70 20.49 5.69
#